data_ffe798164373e458881e08912041d344
#
_entry.id   ffe798164373e458881e08912041d344
#
_cell.length_a   1.000
_cell.length_b   1.000
_cell.length_c   1.000
_cell.angle_alpha   90.00
_cell.angle_beta   90.00
_cell.angle_gamma   90.00
#
_symmetry.space_group_name_H-M   'P 1'
#
loop_
_entity.id
_entity.type
_entity.pdbx_description
1 polymer ?
#
loop_
_entity_poly.entity_id
_entity_poly.type
_entity_poly.pdbx_seq_one_letter_code
_entity_poly.pdbx_strand_id
1 'polypeptide(L)'
;IPFVTYEEDRAGFKQSRADHTYGYSDALADGVVRPVMFMAYSGEARWRDSAGEEHAARLGEPLTAEQTARAWKTALNPAGEWMPAVIAAADTRLRGLREHVPDAGGMIIASDQTAARAYADLLRTITGEAPTVMLSDDKGSSDRISQFSAGTSSWLVAVRMVSEGVDVPRLAVGVYATS
;
A
#
# COMPACT_ATOMS: atom_id res chain seq x y z
N ILE A 1 -0.87 -28.07 11.49
CA ILE A 1 -2.10 -28.27 10.66
C ILE A 1 -2.07 -29.74 10.23
N PRO A 2 -3.12 -30.54 10.49
CA PRO A 2 -3.07 -32.01 10.38
C PRO A 2 -2.98 -32.53 8.93
N PHE A 3 -3.08 -31.68 7.92
CA PHE A 3 -3.06 -32.09 6.51
C PHE A 3 -1.86 -31.52 5.74
N VAL A 4 -0.87 -30.93 6.42
CA VAL A 4 0.29 -30.34 5.77
C VAL A 4 1.47 -31.30 5.88
N THR A 5 2.02 -31.70 4.74
CA THR A 5 3.29 -32.44 4.65
C THR A 5 4.44 -31.44 4.68
N TYR A 6 5.48 -31.75 5.45
CA TYR A 6 6.66 -30.91 5.59
C TYR A 6 7.88 -31.63 5.02
N GLU A 7 8.74 -30.87 4.35
CA GLU A 7 10.07 -31.28 3.91
C GLU A 7 11.12 -30.41 4.59
N GLU A 8 12.32 -30.95 4.82
CA GLU A 8 13.46 -30.16 5.29
C GLU A 8 14.26 -29.65 4.09
N ASP A 9 14.56 -28.33 4.11
CA ASP A 9 15.45 -27.75 3.11
C ASP A 9 16.91 -28.11 3.42
N ARG A 10 17.84 -27.70 2.52
CA ARG A 10 19.28 -27.96 2.68
C ARG A 10 19.90 -27.32 3.92
N ALA A 11 19.21 -26.40 4.56
CA ALA A 11 19.62 -25.70 5.79
C ALA A 11 18.94 -26.29 7.04
N GLY A 12 18.10 -27.33 6.91
CA GLY A 12 17.40 -28.00 8.00
C GLY A 12 16.11 -27.29 8.45
N PHE A 13 15.60 -26.33 7.69
CA PHE A 13 14.32 -25.70 7.98
C PHE A 13 13.16 -26.50 7.41
N LYS A 14 12.14 -26.72 8.25
CA LYS A 14 10.90 -27.37 7.80
C LYS A 14 10.06 -26.43 6.96
N GLN A 15 9.84 -26.80 5.71
CA GLN A 15 8.95 -26.12 4.79
C GLN A 15 7.75 -26.99 4.46
N SER A 16 6.58 -26.39 4.27
CA SER A 16 5.41 -27.12 3.82
C SER A 16 5.59 -27.52 2.36
N ARG A 17 5.30 -28.81 2.06
CA ARG A 17 5.26 -29.28 0.69
C ARG A 17 3.91 -28.98 0.08
N ALA A 18 3.90 -28.35 -1.08
CA ALA A 18 2.69 -28.15 -1.85
C ALA A 18 2.38 -29.37 -2.71
N ASP A 19 1.16 -29.89 -2.67
CA ASP A 19 0.70 -30.94 -3.57
C ASP A 19 0.48 -30.41 -4.99
N HIS A 20 0.11 -29.14 -5.11
CA HIS A 20 -0.02 -28.39 -6.35
C HIS A 20 0.36 -26.94 -6.12
N THR A 21 1.03 -26.34 -7.09
CA THR A 21 1.38 -24.92 -7.07
C THR A 21 0.72 -24.23 -8.26
N TYR A 22 -0.10 -23.22 -7.98
CA TYR A 22 -0.65 -22.31 -8.97
C TYR A 22 -0.16 -20.90 -8.63
N GLY A 23 0.92 -20.50 -9.28
CA GLY A 23 1.62 -19.24 -8.97
C GLY A 23 1.05 -18.06 -9.73
N TYR A 24 1.59 -16.86 -9.43
CA TYR A 24 1.19 -15.62 -10.10
C TYR A 24 1.43 -15.67 -11.62
N SER A 25 2.51 -16.28 -12.07
CA SER A 25 2.81 -16.47 -13.49
C SER A 25 1.77 -17.32 -14.21
N ASP A 26 1.28 -18.39 -13.57
CA ASP A 26 0.24 -19.25 -14.13
C ASP A 26 -1.08 -18.50 -14.20
N ALA A 27 -1.45 -17.83 -13.11
CA ALA A 27 -2.66 -17.02 -13.04
C ALA A 27 -2.66 -15.84 -14.03
N LEU A 28 -1.48 -15.28 -14.31
CA LEU A 28 -1.32 -14.22 -15.32
C LEU A 28 -1.48 -14.79 -16.75
N ALA A 29 -0.88 -15.95 -17.03
CA ALA A 29 -0.99 -16.63 -18.31
C ALA A 29 -2.45 -17.05 -18.60
N ASP A 30 -3.16 -17.49 -17.57
CA ASP A 30 -4.58 -17.86 -17.65
C ASP A 30 -5.54 -16.66 -17.68
N GLY A 31 -5.02 -15.43 -17.53
CA GLY A 31 -5.82 -14.20 -17.50
C GLY A 31 -6.68 -14.02 -16.24
N VAL A 32 -6.40 -14.78 -15.18
CA VAL A 32 -7.14 -14.72 -13.90
C VAL A 32 -6.74 -13.50 -13.08
N VAL A 33 -5.48 -13.06 -13.19
CA VAL A 33 -4.97 -11.87 -12.51
C VAL A 33 -4.45 -10.84 -13.51
N ARG A 34 -4.42 -9.58 -13.10
CA ARG A 34 -3.84 -8.50 -13.90
C ARG A 34 -2.33 -8.40 -13.66
N PRO A 35 -1.55 -7.97 -14.66
CA PRO A 35 -0.15 -7.65 -14.44
C PRO A 35 -0.01 -6.50 -13.43
N VAL A 36 0.85 -6.71 -12.42
CA VAL A 36 1.15 -5.70 -11.41
C VAL A 36 2.54 -5.12 -11.71
N MET A 37 2.61 -3.81 -11.87
CA MET A 37 3.88 -3.09 -11.98
C MET A 37 4.20 -2.44 -10.63
N PHE A 38 5.32 -2.82 -10.04
CA PHE A 38 5.82 -2.19 -8.83
C PHE A 38 6.70 -1.00 -9.21
N MET A 39 6.28 0.19 -8.77
CA MET A 39 7.11 1.38 -8.88
C MET A 39 7.84 1.58 -7.56
N ALA A 40 9.16 1.45 -7.57
CA ALA A 40 9.97 1.70 -6.41
C ALA A 40 10.38 3.18 -6.36
N TYR A 41 9.99 3.87 -5.30
CA TYR A 41 10.51 5.19 -4.99
C TYR A 41 11.66 5.02 -3.99
N SER A 42 12.86 5.43 -4.37
CA SER A 42 14.02 5.46 -3.49
C SER A 42 14.35 6.89 -3.10
N GLY A 43 14.89 7.08 -1.89
CA GLY A 43 15.30 8.37 -1.40
C GLY A 43 16.00 8.23 -0.06
N GLU A 44 16.50 9.34 0.45
CA GLU A 44 17.19 9.43 1.72
C GLU A 44 16.23 9.90 2.81
N ALA A 45 16.03 9.09 3.84
CA ALA A 45 15.32 9.49 5.05
C ALA A 45 16.32 10.09 6.02
N ARG A 46 16.06 11.29 6.51
CA ARG A 46 16.87 11.97 7.54
C ARG A 46 16.04 12.13 8.80
N TRP A 47 16.63 11.82 9.93
CA TRP A 47 16.00 12.03 11.24
C TRP A 47 17.03 12.44 12.26
N ARG A 48 16.56 13.04 13.36
CA ARG A 48 17.37 13.39 14.50
C ARG A 48 16.98 12.47 15.67
N ASP A 49 17.96 11.90 16.35
CA ASP A 49 17.72 11.06 17.51
C ASP A 49 17.48 11.90 18.79
N SER A 50 17.24 11.20 19.90
CA SER A 50 17.04 11.85 21.21
C SER A 50 18.27 12.55 21.76
N ALA A 51 19.47 12.24 21.27
CA ALA A 51 20.72 12.93 21.62
C ALA A 51 20.97 14.15 20.74
N GLY A 52 20.12 14.38 19.72
CA GLY A 52 20.23 15.47 18.77
C GLY A 52 21.15 15.21 17.58
N GLU A 53 21.66 13.98 17.44
CA GLU A 53 22.48 13.57 16.30
C GLU A 53 21.62 13.35 15.05
N GLU A 54 22.12 13.85 13.91
CA GLU A 54 21.47 13.67 12.62
C GLU A 54 21.90 12.35 12.00
N HIS A 55 20.92 11.58 11.58
CA HIS A 55 21.09 10.32 10.88
C HIS A 55 20.46 10.42 9.50
N ALA A 56 21.07 9.73 8.54
CA ALA A 56 20.54 9.58 7.19
C ALA A 56 20.59 8.12 6.78
N ALA A 57 19.55 7.64 6.13
CA ALA A 57 19.52 6.29 5.56
C ALA A 57 18.78 6.30 4.23
N ARG A 58 19.35 5.62 3.25
CA ARG A 58 18.69 5.41 1.98
C ARG A 58 17.81 4.17 2.05
N LEU A 59 16.54 4.30 1.69
CA LEU A 59 15.62 3.17 1.61
C LEU A 59 16.12 2.17 0.56
N GLY A 60 16.23 0.89 0.97
CA GLY A 60 16.74 -0.19 0.12
C GLY A 60 18.21 -0.57 0.37
N GLU A 61 18.95 0.16 1.20
CA GLU A 61 20.28 -0.22 1.65
C GLU A 61 20.21 -1.13 2.90
N PRO A 62 21.23 -1.97 3.17
CA PRO A 62 21.29 -2.76 4.39
C PRO A 62 21.34 -1.86 5.63
N LEU A 63 20.32 -1.94 6.45
CA LEU A 63 20.16 -1.17 7.68
C LEU A 63 19.91 -2.12 8.85
N THR A 64 20.23 -1.69 10.08
CA THR A 64 19.77 -2.39 11.27
C THR A 64 18.25 -2.33 11.39
N ALA A 65 17.64 -3.25 12.14
CA ALA A 65 16.19 -3.26 12.34
C ALA A 65 15.68 -1.93 12.94
N GLU A 66 16.44 -1.33 13.85
CA GLU A 66 16.09 -0.05 14.47
C GLU A 66 16.17 1.12 13.47
N GLN A 67 17.24 1.17 12.67
CA GLN A 67 17.40 2.17 11.62
C GLN A 67 16.30 2.03 10.55
N THR A 68 15.97 0.81 10.18
CA THR A 68 14.88 0.51 9.24
C THR A 68 13.54 1.03 9.77
N ALA A 69 13.21 0.74 11.03
CA ALA A 69 11.97 1.21 11.65
C ALA A 69 11.89 2.75 11.71
N ARG A 70 13.00 3.42 12.05
CA ARG A 70 13.08 4.90 12.07
C ARG A 70 12.98 5.49 10.67
N ALA A 71 13.65 4.91 9.68
CA ALA A 71 13.57 5.35 8.29
C ALA A 71 12.14 5.23 7.74
N TRP A 72 11.46 4.10 8.00
CA TRP A 72 10.05 3.93 7.64
C TRP A 72 9.14 4.93 8.32
N LYS A 73 9.30 5.14 9.64
CA LYS A 73 8.52 6.13 10.39
C LYS A 73 8.69 7.54 9.80
N THR A 74 9.91 7.89 9.37
CA THR A 74 10.21 9.18 8.75
C THR A 74 9.59 9.27 7.34
N ALA A 75 9.75 8.24 6.52
CA ALA A 75 9.22 8.21 5.16
C ALA A 75 7.69 8.23 5.14
N LEU A 76 7.02 7.51 6.05
CA LEU A 76 5.57 7.44 6.16
C LEU A 76 4.95 8.64 6.91
N ASN A 77 5.75 9.60 7.36
CA ASN A 77 5.24 10.80 8.02
C ASN A 77 4.47 11.68 7.02
N PRO A 78 3.16 11.90 7.21
CA PRO A 78 2.37 12.73 6.31
C PRO A 78 2.80 14.20 6.26
N ALA A 79 3.47 14.69 7.33
CA ALA A 79 4.02 16.03 7.40
C ALA A 79 5.43 16.16 6.80
N GLY A 80 6.03 15.03 6.37
CA GLY A 80 7.32 15.01 5.68
C GLY A 80 7.19 15.33 4.19
N GLU A 81 8.30 15.32 3.48
CA GLU A 81 8.33 15.59 2.04
C GLU A 81 8.03 14.35 1.19
N TRP A 82 8.26 13.16 1.74
CA TRP A 82 8.17 11.91 1.01
C TRP A 82 6.74 11.53 0.62
N MET A 83 5.84 11.45 1.61
CA MET A 83 4.47 11.03 1.34
C MET A 83 3.70 11.96 0.41
N PRO A 84 3.80 13.30 0.52
CA PRO A 84 3.21 14.19 -0.47
C PRO A 84 3.72 13.93 -1.89
N ALA A 85 5.02 13.69 -2.06
CA ALA A 85 5.62 13.41 -3.37
C ALA A 85 5.14 12.07 -3.95
N VAL A 86 5.07 11.01 -3.14
CA VAL A 86 4.56 9.69 -3.54
C VAL A 86 3.09 9.77 -3.94
N ILE A 87 2.26 10.45 -3.13
CA ILE A 87 0.83 10.61 -3.41
C ILE A 87 0.61 11.44 -4.68
N ALA A 88 1.37 12.50 -4.89
CA ALA A 88 1.28 13.32 -6.11
C ALA A 88 1.67 12.52 -7.37
N ALA A 89 2.72 11.70 -7.28
CA ALA A 89 3.14 10.82 -8.37
C ALA A 89 2.07 9.74 -8.66
N ALA A 90 1.49 9.15 -7.63
CA ALA A 90 0.42 8.17 -7.75
C ALA A 90 -0.85 8.80 -8.39
N ASP A 91 -1.20 10.02 -8.00
CA ASP A 91 -2.33 10.75 -8.59
C ASP A 91 -2.08 11.09 -10.06
N THR A 92 -0.88 11.53 -10.40
CA THR A 92 -0.48 11.76 -11.79
C THR A 92 -0.64 10.48 -12.63
N ARG A 93 -0.24 9.33 -12.08
CA ARG A 93 -0.40 8.03 -12.72
C ARG A 93 -1.87 7.65 -12.89
N LEU A 94 -2.68 7.87 -11.86
CA LEU A 94 -4.11 7.58 -11.90
C LEU A 94 -4.82 8.44 -12.96
N ARG A 95 -4.52 9.73 -13.01
CA ARG A 95 -5.10 10.63 -14.04
C ARG A 95 -4.78 10.16 -15.46
N GLY A 96 -3.53 9.80 -15.73
CA GLY A 96 -3.16 9.26 -17.04
C GLY A 96 -3.87 7.95 -17.39
N LEU A 97 -4.14 7.09 -16.40
CA LEU A 97 -4.94 5.88 -16.61
C LEU A 97 -6.41 6.21 -16.90
N ARG A 98 -6.96 7.22 -16.24
CA ARG A 98 -8.35 7.65 -16.40
C ARG A 98 -8.67 8.25 -17.77
N GLU A 99 -7.67 8.65 -18.54
CA GLU A 99 -7.84 9.05 -19.93
C GLU A 99 -8.37 7.88 -20.79
N HIS A 100 -8.03 6.63 -20.41
CA HIS A 100 -8.41 5.41 -21.14
C HIS A 100 -9.46 4.57 -20.38
N VAL A 101 -9.45 4.65 -19.05
CA VAL A 101 -10.35 3.94 -18.13
C VAL A 101 -10.94 4.97 -17.18
N PRO A 102 -12.02 5.67 -17.57
CA PRO A 102 -12.53 6.86 -16.87
C PRO A 102 -12.93 6.62 -15.40
N ASP A 103 -13.29 5.40 -15.05
CA ASP A 103 -13.67 4.98 -13.70
C ASP A 103 -12.50 4.39 -12.90
N ALA A 104 -11.27 4.30 -13.44
CA ALA A 104 -10.13 3.79 -12.71
C ALA A 104 -9.98 4.46 -11.35
N GLY A 105 -9.73 3.68 -10.29
CA GLY A 105 -9.59 4.13 -8.93
C GLY A 105 -8.20 3.91 -8.37
N GLY A 106 -7.83 4.72 -7.39
CA GLY A 106 -6.62 4.56 -6.58
C GLY A 106 -6.95 4.19 -5.15
N MET A 107 -6.04 3.49 -4.47
CA MET A 107 -6.16 3.17 -3.06
C MET A 107 -4.86 3.47 -2.32
N ILE A 108 -4.96 4.12 -1.16
CA ILE A 108 -3.86 4.23 -0.20
C ILE A 108 -4.18 3.33 0.99
N ILE A 109 -3.24 2.44 1.34
CA ILE A 109 -3.31 1.59 2.52
C ILE A 109 -2.42 2.20 3.60
N ALA A 110 -3.03 2.68 4.67
CA ALA A 110 -2.36 3.31 5.80
C ALA A 110 -2.15 2.32 6.96
N SER A 111 -1.15 2.57 7.80
CA SER A 111 -0.84 1.76 8.98
C SER A 111 -1.93 1.81 10.05
N ASP A 112 -2.54 2.98 10.24
CA ASP A 112 -3.53 3.25 11.29
C ASP A 112 -4.51 4.35 10.87
N GLN A 113 -5.51 4.60 11.71
CA GLN A 113 -6.55 5.59 11.45
C GLN A 113 -6.02 7.03 11.39
N THR A 114 -5.00 7.35 12.18
CA THR A 114 -4.40 8.69 12.21
C THR A 114 -3.70 8.98 10.89
N ALA A 115 -2.88 8.04 10.43
CA ALA A 115 -2.22 8.11 9.13
C ALA A 115 -3.24 8.16 7.98
N ALA A 116 -4.30 7.34 8.04
CA ALA A 116 -5.34 7.33 7.02
C ALA A 116 -6.03 8.69 6.86
N ARG A 117 -6.37 9.35 7.98
CA ARG A 117 -6.96 10.70 7.95
C ARG A 117 -5.99 11.72 7.38
N ALA A 118 -4.72 11.69 7.81
CA ALA A 118 -3.70 12.61 7.31
C ALA A 118 -3.42 12.42 5.82
N TYR A 119 -3.39 11.19 5.31
CA TYR A 119 -3.26 10.93 3.87
C TYR A 119 -4.50 11.35 3.08
N ALA A 120 -5.69 11.26 3.67
CA ALA A 120 -6.90 11.78 3.06
C ALA A 120 -6.87 13.31 2.93
N ASP A 121 -6.36 14.02 3.93
CA ASP A 121 -6.17 15.46 3.89
C ASP A 121 -5.10 15.87 2.87
N LEU A 122 -4.01 15.11 2.76
CA LEU A 122 -3.00 15.30 1.71
C LEU A 122 -3.60 15.10 0.32
N LEU A 123 -4.35 14.02 0.10
CA LEU A 123 -5.04 13.78 -1.17
C LEU A 123 -5.96 14.94 -1.53
N ARG A 124 -6.79 15.38 -0.59
CA ARG A 124 -7.68 16.54 -0.80
C ARG A 124 -6.90 17.79 -1.19
N THR A 125 -5.75 18.03 -0.57
CA THR A 125 -4.90 19.18 -0.89
C THR A 125 -4.28 19.07 -2.29
N ILE A 126 -3.85 17.86 -2.67
CA ILE A 126 -3.17 17.61 -3.95
C ILE A 126 -4.16 17.57 -5.11
N THR A 127 -5.31 16.92 -4.92
CA THR A 127 -6.28 16.65 -6.00
C THR A 127 -7.41 17.68 -6.07
N GLY A 128 -7.70 18.37 -4.97
CA GLY A 128 -8.89 19.22 -4.81
C GLY A 128 -10.17 18.43 -4.47
N GLU A 129 -10.11 17.09 -4.46
CA GLU A 129 -11.25 16.21 -4.19
C GLU A 129 -11.07 15.44 -2.88
N ALA A 130 -12.16 15.29 -2.11
CA ALA A 130 -12.14 14.49 -0.91
C ALA A 130 -12.16 13.00 -1.27
N PRO A 131 -11.19 12.18 -0.80
CA PRO A 131 -11.21 10.75 -1.03
C PRO A 131 -12.28 10.07 -0.16
N THR A 132 -12.70 8.87 -0.55
CA THR A 132 -13.46 7.98 0.32
C THR A 132 -12.52 7.46 1.41
N VAL A 133 -12.91 7.56 2.69
CA VAL A 133 -12.10 7.09 3.83
C VAL A 133 -12.79 5.93 4.50
N MET A 134 -12.01 4.87 4.76
CA MET A 134 -12.46 3.66 5.44
C MET A 134 -11.58 3.37 6.65
N LEU A 135 -12.19 3.34 7.81
CA LEU A 135 -11.53 3.05 9.07
C LEU A 135 -12.05 1.73 9.63
N SER A 136 -11.23 1.02 10.41
CA SER A 136 -11.52 -0.32 10.93
C SER A 136 -12.79 -0.41 11.81
N ASP A 137 -13.16 0.69 12.47
CA ASP A 137 -14.26 0.71 13.43
C ASP A 137 -15.57 1.30 12.87
N ASP A 138 -15.60 1.60 11.58
CA ASP A 138 -16.70 2.30 10.93
C ASP A 138 -17.87 1.34 10.61
N LYS A 139 -18.98 1.48 11.33
CA LYS A 139 -20.24 0.83 10.94
C LYS A 139 -20.69 1.40 9.60
N GLY A 140 -20.61 0.62 8.54
CA GLY A 140 -20.93 1.06 7.17
C GLY A 140 -19.73 1.05 6.22
N SER A 141 -18.59 0.48 6.63
CA SER A 141 -17.42 0.29 5.75
C SER A 141 -17.79 -0.47 4.47
N SER A 142 -18.60 -1.52 4.57
CA SER A 142 -19.06 -2.32 3.43
C SER A 142 -19.89 -1.51 2.44
N ASP A 143 -20.76 -0.62 2.93
CA ASP A 143 -21.60 0.24 2.07
C ASP A 143 -20.73 1.27 1.33
N ARG A 144 -19.72 1.84 2.01
CA ARG A 144 -18.76 2.76 1.37
C ARG A 144 -17.89 2.08 0.33
N ILE A 145 -17.45 0.83 0.58
CA ILE A 145 -16.75 0.02 -0.42
C ILE A 145 -17.64 -0.18 -1.65
N SER A 146 -18.88 -0.60 -1.42
CA SER A 146 -19.84 -0.84 -2.50
C SER A 146 -20.11 0.45 -3.29
N GLN A 147 -20.29 1.58 -2.61
CA GLN A 147 -20.46 2.90 -3.25
C GLN A 147 -19.21 3.32 -4.02
N PHE A 148 -18.01 3.13 -3.43
CA PHE A 148 -16.76 3.41 -4.14
C PHE A 148 -16.61 2.48 -5.34
N SER A 149 -16.89 1.19 -5.22
CA SER A 149 -16.78 0.20 -6.30
C SER A 149 -17.72 0.50 -7.46
N ALA A 150 -18.94 0.95 -7.18
CA ALA A 150 -19.95 1.30 -8.18
C ALA A 150 -19.82 2.74 -8.71
N GLY A 151 -19.05 3.57 -8.03
CA GLY A 151 -18.92 5.00 -8.33
C GLY A 151 -17.73 5.33 -9.23
N THR A 152 -17.47 6.64 -9.36
CA THR A 152 -16.36 7.20 -10.14
C THR A 152 -15.36 7.99 -9.30
N SER A 153 -15.50 7.97 -7.97
CA SER A 153 -14.55 8.65 -7.05
C SER A 153 -13.12 8.18 -7.30
N SER A 154 -12.17 9.12 -7.33
CA SER A 154 -10.80 8.83 -7.74
C SER A 154 -10.04 8.01 -6.70
N TRP A 155 -10.20 8.32 -5.42
CA TRP A 155 -9.37 7.77 -4.37
C TRP A 155 -10.13 7.16 -3.20
N LEU A 156 -9.61 6.04 -2.71
CA LEU A 156 -9.97 5.38 -1.47
C LEU A 156 -8.76 5.39 -0.52
N VAL A 157 -8.96 5.76 0.74
CA VAL A 157 -7.95 5.60 1.80
C VAL A 157 -8.47 4.62 2.82
N ALA A 158 -7.73 3.54 3.06
CA ALA A 158 -8.12 2.47 3.96
C ALA A 158 -7.02 2.16 4.99
N VAL A 159 -7.40 1.70 6.16
CA VAL A 159 -6.48 1.11 7.12
C VAL A 159 -6.21 -0.35 6.72
N ARG A 160 -5.00 -0.85 6.95
CA ARG A 160 -4.52 -2.19 6.54
C ARG A 160 -5.53 -3.32 6.81
N MET A 161 -6.19 -3.32 7.96
CA MET A 161 -7.17 -4.36 8.32
C MET A 161 -8.44 -4.35 7.45
N VAL A 162 -8.76 -3.23 6.82
CA VAL A 162 -9.96 -3.08 5.97
C VAL A 162 -9.69 -3.53 4.54
N SER A 163 -8.44 -3.61 4.13
CA SER A 163 -8.04 -4.00 2.77
C SER A 163 -8.13 -5.50 2.50
N GLU A 164 -8.23 -6.33 3.55
CA GLU A 164 -8.34 -7.79 3.39
C GLU A 164 -9.79 -8.17 3.02
N GLY A 165 -9.94 -8.95 1.94
CA GLY A 165 -11.24 -9.44 1.47
C GLY A 165 -12.10 -8.40 0.72
N VAL A 166 -11.55 -7.26 0.35
CA VAL A 166 -12.21 -6.24 -0.45
C VAL A 166 -11.85 -6.39 -1.91
N ASP A 167 -12.84 -6.76 -2.72
CA ASP A 167 -12.69 -6.78 -4.18
C ASP A 167 -13.29 -5.51 -4.78
N VAL A 168 -12.44 -4.65 -5.34
CA VAL A 168 -12.85 -3.45 -6.06
C VAL A 168 -12.21 -3.49 -7.45
N PRO A 169 -12.94 -4.01 -8.47
CA PRO A 169 -12.38 -4.30 -9.80
C PRO A 169 -11.78 -3.09 -10.52
N ARG A 170 -12.22 -1.88 -10.20
CA ARG A 170 -11.74 -0.65 -10.83
C ARG A 170 -10.46 -0.08 -10.22
N LEU A 171 -9.92 -0.69 -9.14
CA LEU A 171 -8.63 -0.25 -8.58
C LEU A 171 -7.49 -0.53 -9.56
N ALA A 172 -6.73 0.50 -9.87
CA ALA A 172 -5.65 0.48 -10.85
C ALA A 172 -4.33 1.05 -10.32
N VAL A 173 -4.36 1.85 -9.25
CA VAL A 173 -3.18 2.41 -8.60
C VAL A 173 -3.25 2.12 -7.10
N GLY A 174 -2.18 1.55 -6.53
CA GLY A 174 -2.06 1.28 -5.10
C GLY A 174 -0.86 2.00 -4.49
N VAL A 175 -1.06 2.64 -3.34
CA VAL A 175 0.01 3.16 -2.49
C VAL A 175 -0.01 2.37 -1.19
N TYR A 176 1.01 1.55 -0.98
CA TYR A 176 1.17 0.77 0.25
C TYR A 176 1.98 1.57 1.26
N ALA A 177 1.28 2.35 2.08
CA ALA A 177 1.86 3.29 3.06
C ALA A 177 1.79 2.72 4.50
N THR A 178 2.31 1.52 4.66
CA THR A 178 2.39 0.83 5.96
C THR A 178 3.68 0.02 6.05
N SER A 179 4.11 -0.34 7.24
CA SER A 179 5.29 -1.14 7.55
C SER A 179 4.92 -2.45 8.23
#